data_f1e7eb8be015278a4980ef7f48580a2d
#
_entry.id   f1e7eb8be015278a4980ef7f48580a2d
#
_cell.length_a   1.000
_cell.length_b   1.000
_cell.length_c   1.000
_cell.angle_alpha   90.00
_cell.angle_beta   90.00
_cell.angle_gamma   90.00
#
_symmetry.space_group_name_H-M   'P 1'
#
loop_
_entity.id
_entity.type
_entity.pdbx_description
1 polymer ?
#
loop_
_entity_poly.entity_id
_entity_poly.type
_entity_poly.pdbx_seq_one_letter_code
_entity_poly.pdbx_strand_id
1 'polypeptide(L)'
;MKSARNWGQLGMKYNLSDVCSRLSSGKNIKASEISSEGEYPVFGGNGQRGFTNHFNFDGECAIIGRQGAFCGNVRYFSGKAYMTEHAVVVCANDKSNIRYLAYLLSRMQLGRLSGQSAQPGLSVKVLAQQEIELPSIEYQNKIASILDSIEAKIFLNTAINDNLVA
;
A
#
# COMPACT_ATOMS: atom_id res chain seq x y z
N MET A 1 -6.88 41.97 9.57
CA MET A 1 -5.71 41.43 8.79
C MET A 1 -5.80 39.92 8.86
N LYS A 2 -6.16 39.28 7.72
CA LYS A 2 -6.26 37.80 7.62
C LYS A 2 -4.84 37.28 7.48
N SER A 3 -4.38 36.56 8.50
CA SER A 3 -3.17 35.76 8.45
C SER A 3 -3.24 34.84 7.21
N ALA A 4 -2.44 35.11 6.21
CA ALA A 4 -2.20 34.20 5.12
C ALA A 4 -1.66 32.90 5.74
N ARG A 5 -2.49 31.87 5.75
CA ARG A 5 -2.03 30.52 6.11
C ARG A 5 -0.95 30.15 5.09
N ASN A 6 0.25 30.04 5.63
CA ASN A 6 1.43 29.72 4.85
C ASN A 6 1.30 28.24 4.37
N TRP A 7 0.66 28.02 3.25
CA TRP A 7 0.63 26.74 2.53
C TRP A 7 1.99 26.41 1.90
N GLY A 8 3.01 27.18 2.23
CA GLY A 8 4.34 27.19 1.63
C GLY A 8 5.39 26.36 2.34
N GLN A 9 5.08 25.21 2.92
CA GLN A 9 6.06 24.14 2.96
C GLN A 9 5.76 23.24 1.77
N LEU A 10 6.19 23.70 0.61
CA LEU A 10 6.31 22.92 -0.62
C LEU A 10 6.92 21.57 -0.26
N GLY A 11 6.19 20.51 -0.56
CA GLY A 11 6.70 19.16 -0.38
C GLY A 11 8.01 19.01 -1.15
N MET A 12 8.92 18.22 -0.62
CA MET A 12 10.14 17.87 -1.36
C MET A 12 9.83 16.77 -2.36
N LYS A 13 10.41 16.89 -3.55
CA LYS A 13 10.30 15.88 -4.61
C LYS A 13 11.31 14.77 -4.39
N TYR A 14 10.84 13.55 -4.53
CA TYR A 14 11.62 12.32 -4.40
C TYR A 14 11.23 11.33 -5.49
N ASN A 15 12.13 10.44 -5.84
CA ASN A 15 11.69 9.18 -6.44
C ASN A 15 11.15 8.26 -5.34
N LEU A 16 10.20 7.40 -5.68
CA LEU A 16 9.62 6.48 -4.69
C LEU A 16 10.70 5.65 -3.97
N SER A 17 11.75 5.23 -4.68
CA SER A 17 12.89 4.52 -4.09
C SER A 17 13.60 5.28 -2.97
N ASP A 18 13.64 6.62 -3.02
CA ASP A 18 14.40 7.45 -2.09
C ASP A 18 13.76 7.53 -0.70
N VAL A 19 12.49 7.14 -0.61
CA VAL A 19 11.68 7.21 0.61
C VAL A 19 11.27 5.82 1.13
N CYS A 20 11.83 4.76 0.53
CA CYS A 20 11.56 3.38 0.90
C CYS A 20 12.79 2.71 1.52
N SER A 21 12.59 1.93 2.58
CA SER A 21 13.56 0.96 3.08
C SER A 21 13.49 -0.36 2.32
N ARG A 22 12.30 -0.67 1.76
CA ARG A 22 12.08 -1.80 0.87
C ARG A 22 11.12 -1.41 -0.25
N LEU A 23 11.48 -1.77 -1.48
CA LEU A 23 10.64 -1.69 -2.67
C LEU A 23 10.96 -2.90 -3.55
N SER A 24 10.25 -4.00 -3.35
CA SER A 24 10.52 -5.26 -4.04
C SER A 24 9.28 -6.13 -4.15
N SER A 25 9.25 -7.00 -5.15
CA SER A 25 8.23 -8.07 -5.18
C SER A 25 8.47 -9.08 -4.05
N GLY A 26 7.41 -9.77 -3.65
CA GLY A 26 7.49 -10.93 -2.77
C GLY A 26 8.09 -12.15 -3.49
N LYS A 27 7.82 -13.34 -2.96
CA LYS A 27 8.36 -14.61 -3.44
C LYS A 27 7.26 -15.51 -4.00
N ASN A 28 7.62 -16.36 -4.95
CA ASN A 28 6.70 -17.37 -5.46
C ASN A 28 6.26 -18.33 -4.34
N ILE A 29 5.00 -18.75 -4.40
CA ILE A 29 4.41 -19.79 -3.55
C ILE A 29 3.63 -20.75 -4.44
N LYS A 30 3.71 -22.05 -4.14
CA LYS A 30 2.97 -23.05 -4.88
C LYS A 30 1.48 -22.97 -4.53
N ALA A 31 0.60 -23.21 -5.49
CA ALA A 31 -0.84 -23.21 -5.26
C ALA A 31 -1.26 -24.22 -4.17
N SER A 32 -0.55 -25.34 -4.04
CA SER A 32 -0.79 -26.36 -3.01
C SER A 32 -0.45 -25.91 -1.58
N GLU A 33 0.27 -24.81 -1.42
CA GLU A 33 0.64 -24.22 -0.11
C GLU A 33 -0.34 -23.11 0.31
N ILE A 34 -1.34 -22.83 -0.53
CA ILE A 34 -2.39 -21.83 -0.24
C ILE A 34 -3.68 -22.58 0.03
N SER A 35 -4.30 -22.31 1.17
CA SER A 35 -5.57 -22.90 1.60
C SER A 35 -6.61 -21.82 1.93
N SER A 36 -7.86 -22.23 2.16
CA SER A 36 -8.92 -21.33 2.64
C SER A 36 -8.72 -20.88 4.07
N GLU A 37 -7.92 -21.63 4.85
CA GLU A 37 -7.61 -21.37 6.25
C GLU A 37 -6.11 -21.53 6.49
N GLY A 38 -5.57 -20.84 7.49
CA GLY A 38 -4.17 -20.91 7.86
C GLY A 38 -3.77 -19.76 8.78
N GLU A 39 -2.53 -19.78 9.26
CA GLU A 39 -2.04 -18.82 10.25
C GLU A 39 -1.77 -17.42 9.64
N TYR A 40 -1.25 -17.38 8.39
CA TYR A 40 -0.84 -16.15 7.76
C TYR A 40 -1.56 -15.91 6.42
N PRO A 41 -2.08 -14.70 6.19
CA PRO A 41 -2.70 -14.36 4.91
C PRO A 41 -1.65 -14.33 3.79
N VAL A 42 -2.06 -14.75 2.60
CA VAL A 42 -1.25 -14.71 1.37
C VAL A 42 -1.74 -13.58 0.50
N PHE A 43 -0.86 -12.61 0.18
CA PHE A 43 -1.19 -11.49 -0.69
C PHE A 43 -0.58 -11.64 -2.08
N GLY A 44 -1.41 -11.41 -3.08
CA GLY A 44 -1.04 -11.36 -4.49
C GLY A 44 -1.41 -10.04 -5.16
N GLY A 45 -1.42 -10.01 -6.48
CA GLY A 45 -1.73 -8.81 -7.26
C GLY A 45 -3.14 -8.25 -7.07
N ASN A 46 -4.08 -9.10 -6.68
CA ASN A 46 -5.50 -8.75 -6.47
C ASN A 46 -5.92 -8.74 -4.98
N GLY A 47 -4.96 -8.66 -4.08
CA GLY A 47 -5.22 -8.70 -2.64
C GLY A 47 -5.00 -10.09 -2.04
N GLN A 48 -5.74 -10.41 -0.98
CA GLN A 48 -5.62 -11.68 -0.29
C GLN A 48 -6.14 -12.84 -1.15
N ARG A 49 -5.34 -13.91 -1.26
CA ARG A 49 -5.60 -15.10 -2.06
C ARG A 49 -6.01 -16.31 -1.22
N GLY A 50 -5.81 -16.26 0.07
CA GLY A 50 -5.99 -17.35 1.02
C GLY A 50 -5.00 -17.24 2.16
N PHE A 51 -4.64 -18.37 2.74
CA PHE A 51 -3.75 -18.46 3.90
C PHE A 51 -2.67 -19.52 3.68
N THR A 52 -1.62 -19.44 4.50
CA THR A 52 -0.53 -20.43 4.58
C THR A 52 -0.02 -20.52 6.01
N ASN A 53 0.82 -21.53 6.31
CA ASN A 53 1.39 -21.75 7.64
C ASN A 53 2.81 -21.16 7.80
N HIS A 54 3.25 -20.35 6.86
CA HIS A 54 4.53 -19.66 6.95
C HIS A 54 4.42 -18.24 6.37
N PHE A 55 5.28 -17.33 6.80
CA PHE A 55 5.32 -15.95 6.35
C PHE A 55 6.69 -15.59 5.79
N ASN A 56 6.74 -14.59 4.92
CA ASN A 56 7.97 -13.99 4.40
C ASN A 56 8.04 -12.48 4.63
N PHE A 57 7.05 -11.94 5.36
CA PHE A 57 6.98 -10.53 5.73
C PHE A 57 6.43 -10.40 7.15
N ASP A 58 7.03 -9.50 7.93
CA ASP A 58 6.57 -9.11 9.26
C ASP A 58 6.80 -7.59 9.42
N GLY A 59 5.75 -6.82 9.71
CA GLY A 59 5.83 -5.38 9.90
C GLY A 59 4.72 -4.62 9.18
N GLU A 60 5.00 -3.37 8.80
CA GLU A 60 4.06 -2.48 8.11
C GLU A 60 4.53 -2.18 6.68
N CYS A 61 3.60 -2.23 5.73
CA CYS A 61 3.89 -1.93 4.33
C CYS A 61 2.66 -1.44 3.57
N ALA A 62 2.91 -0.83 2.41
CA ALA A 62 1.93 -0.75 1.34
C ALA A 62 2.18 -1.89 0.35
N ILE A 63 1.12 -2.59 -0.03
CA ILE A 63 1.14 -3.67 -1.02
C ILE A 63 0.57 -3.12 -2.31
N ILE A 64 1.34 -3.19 -3.40
CA ILE A 64 0.90 -2.76 -4.74
C ILE A 64 0.69 -4.00 -5.59
N GLY A 65 -0.49 -4.14 -6.18
CA GLY A 65 -0.79 -5.19 -7.14
C GLY A 65 0.03 -5.02 -8.41
N ARG A 66 0.75 -6.07 -8.82
CA ARG A 66 1.69 -6.00 -9.95
C ARG A 66 1.08 -6.40 -11.27
N GLN A 67 0.05 -7.24 -11.29
CA GLN A 67 -0.51 -7.84 -12.50
C GLN A 67 -2.03 -7.93 -12.45
N GLY A 68 -2.65 -8.10 -13.65
CA GLY A 68 -4.08 -8.34 -13.79
C GLY A 68 -4.93 -7.07 -13.73
N ALA A 69 -6.25 -7.25 -13.64
CA ALA A 69 -7.23 -6.16 -13.66
C ALA A 69 -7.08 -5.14 -12.52
N PHE A 70 -6.44 -5.53 -11.43
CA PHE A 70 -6.18 -4.68 -10.25
C PHE A 70 -4.72 -4.22 -10.16
N CYS A 71 -4.02 -4.26 -11.29
CA CYS A 71 -2.65 -3.75 -11.39
C CYS A 71 -2.60 -2.29 -10.93
N GLY A 72 -1.70 -1.97 -10.00
CA GLY A 72 -1.56 -0.64 -9.42
C GLY A 72 -2.47 -0.33 -8.23
N ASN A 73 -3.38 -1.23 -7.84
CA ASN A 73 -4.13 -1.07 -6.60
C ASN A 73 -3.18 -1.15 -5.40
N VAL A 74 -3.42 -0.28 -4.41
CA VAL A 74 -2.59 -0.15 -3.22
C VAL A 74 -3.40 -0.49 -1.98
N ARG A 75 -2.79 -1.26 -1.06
CA ARG A 75 -3.36 -1.62 0.24
C ARG A 75 -2.31 -1.42 1.32
N TYR A 76 -2.71 -0.84 2.44
CA TYR A 76 -1.88 -0.90 3.64
C TYR A 76 -2.03 -2.27 4.31
N PHE A 77 -0.94 -2.76 4.90
CA PHE A 77 -0.93 -3.99 5.69
C PHE A 77 0.01 -3.83 6.89
N SER A 78 -0.40 -4.41 8.01
CA SER A 78 0.41 -4.52 9.23
C SER A 78 0.30 -5.93 9.81
N GLY A 79 1.42 -6.55 10.13
CA GLY A 79 1.52 -7.87 10.73
C GLY A 79 2.35 -8.84 9.92
N LYS A 80 2.09 -10.14 10.12
CA LYS A 80 2.76 -11.24 9.40
C LYS A 80 1.93 -11.71 8.24
N ALA A 81 2.56 -11.89 7.08
CA ALA A 81 1.90 -12.35 5.86
C ALA A 81 2.89 -13.01 4.90
N TYR A 82 2.37 -13.74 3.93
CA TYR A 82 3.14 -14.18 2.76
C TYR A 82 2.85 -13.25 1.58
N MET A 83 3.88 -12.56 1.13
CA MET A 83 3.83 -11.68 -0.04
C MET A 83 4.29 -12.46 -1.27
N THR A 84 3.42 -12.59 -2.27
CA THR A 84 3.77 -13.33 -3.51
C THR A 84 4.53 -12.44 -4.49
N GLU A 85 5.07 -13.03 -5.53
CA GLU A 85 5.75 -12.34 -6.64
C GLU A 85 4.85 -11.32 -7.38
N HIS A 86 3.53 -11.45 -7.23
CA HIS A 86 2.55 -10.52 -7.81
C HIS A 86 2.20 -9.34 -6.90
N ALA A 87 2.77 -9.30 -5.70
CA ALA A 87 2.65 -8.21 -4.74
C ALA A 87 3.98 -7.46 -4.65
N VAL A 88 3.99 -6.16 -4.95
CA VAL A 88 5.14 -5.29 -4.64
C VAL A 88 4.98 -4.76 -3.24
N VAL A 89 5.97 -5.00 -2.40
CA VAL A 89 6.04 -4.58 -1.00
C VAL A 89 6.82 -3.28 -0.92
N VAL A 90 6.19 -2.27 -0.34
CA VAL A 90 6.75 -0.93 -0.10
C VAL A 90 6.81 -0.71 1.40
N CYS A 91 8.01 -0.61 1.96
CA CYS A 91 8.21 -0.21 3.36
C CYS A 91 8.85 1.18 3.39
N ALA A 92 8.37 2.05 4.26
CA ALA A 92 8.89 3.39 4.43
C ALA A 92 10.30 3.38 5.06
N ASN A 93 11.06 4.44 4.80
CA ASN A 93 12.27 4.78 5.56
C ASN A 93 12.00 6.00 6.47
N ASP A 94 13.05 6.62 7.01
CA ASP A 94 12.98 7.77 7.91
C ASP A 94 12.38 9.05 7.28
N LYS A 95 12.26 9.11 5.95
CA LYS A 95 11.69 10.26 5.22
C LYS A 95 10.19 10.17 5.03
N SER A 96 9.60 9.01 5.25
CA SER A 96 8.18 8.79 4.97
C SER A 96 7.44 8.00 6.06
N ASN A 97 6.19 8.37 6.29
CA ASN A 97 5.25 7.60 7.09
C ASN A 97 4.55 6.58 6.19
N ILE A 98 4.55 5.31 6.56
CA ILE A 98 4.02 4.24 5.71
C ILE A 98 2.50 4.35 5.48
N ARG A 99 1.73 4.81 6.48
CA ARG A 99 0.29 5.04 6.30
C ARG A 99 0.03 6.17 5.31
N TYR A 100 0.74 7.30 5.48
CA TYR A 100 0.68 8.41 4.54
C TYR A 100 1.07 7.98 3.13
N LEU A 101 2.16 7.23 3.01
CA LEU A 101 2.67 6.74 1.72
C LEU A 101 1.64 5.81 1.04
N ALA A 102 0.99 4.92 1.78
CA ALA A 102 -0.06 4.06 1.27
C ALA A 102 -1.25 4.88 0.72
N TYR A 103 -1.70 5.91 1.45
CA TYR A 103 -2.76 6.82 0.98
C TYR A 103 -2.33 7.59 -0.29
N LEU A 104 -1.11 8.14 -0.30
CA LEU A 104 -0.58 8.86 -1.46
C LEU A 104 -0.55 7.95 -2.69
N LEU A 105 0.06 6.77 -2.58
CA LEU A 105 0.19 5.81 -3.68
C LEU A 105 -1.17 5.33 -4.20
N SER A 106 -2.17 5.15 -3.32
CA SER A 106 -3.52 4.76 -3.73
C SER A 106 -4.21 5.81 -4.61
N ARG A 107 -3.83 7.09 -4.48
CA ARG A 107 -4.37 8.20 -5.28
C ARG A 107 -3.65 8.39 -6.63
N MET A 108 -2.47 7.82 -6.80
CA MET A 108 -1.62 8.05 -7.97
C MET A 108 -2.03 7.29 -9.23
N GLN A 109 -3.06 6.42 -9.16
CA GLN A 109 -3.52 5.62 -10.30
C GLN A 109 -2.35 4.84 -10.96
N LEU A 110 -1.59 4.12 -10.15
CA LEU A 110 -0.35 3.45 -10.57
C LEU A 110 -0.55 2.44 -11.71
N GLY A 111 -1.78 1.96 -11.91
CA GLY A 111 -2.12 1.08 -13.03
C GLY A 111 -1.79 1.66 -14.40
N ARG A 112 -1.79 2.99 -14.55
CA ARG A 112 -1.37 3.69 -15.79
C ARG A 112 0.08 3.45 -16.18
N LEU A 113 0.91 3.04 -15.22
CA LEU A 113 2.33 2.75 -15.42
C LEU A 113 2.57 1.31 -15.93
N SER A 114 1.52 0.50 -15.99
CA SER A 114 1.62 -0.84 -16.57
C SER A 114 1.80 -0.74 -18.09
N GLY A 115 2.70 -1.54 -18.65
CA GLY A 115 2.91 -1.58 -20.08
C GLY A 115 1.64 -1.98 -20.85
N GLN A 116 1.49 -1.48 -22.08
CA GLN A 116 0.39 -1.81 -23.00
C GLN A 116 0.56 -3.23 -23.58
N SER A 117 0.65 -4.23 -22.74
CA SER A 117 0.71 -5.65 -23.16
C SER A 117 -0.62 -6.33 -22.88
N ALA A 118 -0.85 -7.48 -23.52
CA ALA A 118 -2.04 -8.31 -23.28
C ALA A 118 -2.18 -8.74 -21.81
N GLN A 119 -1.09 -8.70 -21.04
CA GLN A 119 -1.09 -8.82 -19.58
C GLN A 119 -0.41 -7.59 -18.97
N PRO A 120 -1.20 -6.59 -18.52
CA PRO A 120 -0.66 -5.41 -17.85
C PRO A 120 0.20 -5.83 -16.65
N GLY A 121 1.44 -5.35 -16.61
CA GLY A 121 2.38 -5.64 -15.53
C GLY A 121 3.11 -4.39 -15.07
N LEU A 122 3.22 -4.21 -13.77
CA LEU A 122 3.88 -3.09 -13.15
C LEU A 122 5.28 -3.50 -12.70
N SER A 123 6.29 -2.87 -13.28
CA SER A 123 7.68 -3.13 -12.97
C SER A 123 8.09 -2.39 -11.67
N VAL A 124 8.83 -3.08 -10.80
CA VAL A 124 9.44 -2.44 -9.61
C VAL A 124 10.37 -1.29 -10.02
N LYS A 125 11.07 -1.43 -11.14
CA LYS A 125 11.95 -0.36 -11.67
C LYS A 125 11.17 0.90 -12.05
N VAL A 126 10.01 0.75 -12.69
CA VAL A 126 9.13 1.88 -13.05
C VAL A 126 8.55 2.54 -11.80
N LEU A 127 8.13 1.74 -10.82
CA LEU A 127 7.68 2.26 -9.52
C LEU A 127 8.80 3.03 -8.80
N ALA A 128 10.01 2.50 -8.78
CA ALA A 128 11.16 3.11 -8.11
C ALA A 128 11.45 4.53 -8.61
N GLN A 129 11.25 4.76 -9.90
CA GLN A 129 11.48 6.05 -10.58
C GLN A 129 10.27 6.98 -10.55
N GLN A 130 9.16 6.56 -9.93
CA GLN A 130 7.97 7.40 -9.87
C GLN A 130 8.22 8.61 -8.98
N GLU A 131 8.13 9.81 -9.54
CA GLU A 131 8.24 11.06 -8.77
C GLU A 131 7.03 11.21 -7.84
N ILE A 132 7.31 11.52 -6.58
CA ILE A 132 6.33 11.84 -5.54
C ILE A 132 6.76 13.10 -4.80
N GLU A 133 5.79 13.80 -4.24
CA GLU A 133 6.04 14.99 -3.42
C GLU A 133 5.58 14.70 -1.99
N LEU A 134 6.49 14.84 -1.02
CA LEU A 134 6.22 14.59 0.39
C LEU A 134 6.38 15.88 1.21
N PRO A 135 5.42 16.23 2.05
CA PRO A 135 5.59 17.24 3.08
C PRO A 135 6.55 16.73 4.17
N SER A 136 6.84 17.56 5.16
CA SER A 136 7.64 17.12 6.30
C SER A 136 7.01 15.91 7.00
N ILE A 137 7.83 15.07 7.63
CA ILE A 137 7.37 13.86 8.32
C ILE A 137 6.32 14.17 9.40
N GLU A 138 6.41 15.33 10.03
CA GLU A 138 5.40 15.79 11.00
C GLU A 138 4.02 15.99 10.35
N TYR A 139 3.97 16.59 9.16
CA TYR A 139 2.73 16.75 8.41
C TYR A 139 2.20 15.42 7.89
N GLN A 140 3.07 14.53 7.42
CA GLN A 140 2.68 13.18 7.01
C GLN A 140 2.00 12.44 8.16
N ASN A 141 2.58 12.49 9.38
CA ASN A 141 2.01 11.87 10.57
C ASN A 141 0.64 12.45 10.93
N LYS A 142 0.49 13.77 10.88
CA LYS A 142 -0.81 14.43 11.14
C LYS A 142 -1.88 14.01 10.14
N ILE A 143 -1.55 14.01 8.85
CA ILE A 143 -2.49 13.61 7.79
C ILE A 143 -2.86 12.14 7.93
N ALA A 144 -1.89 11.25 8.13
CA ALA A 144 -2.13 9.82 8.33
C ALA A 144 -3.08 9.58 9.51
N SER A 145 -2.84 10.21 10.66
CA SER A 145 -3.70 10.07 11.84
C SER A 145 -5.16 10.52 11.59
N ILE A 146 -5.36 11.59 10.83
CA ILE A 146 -6.71 12.06 10.48
C ILE A 146 -7.39 11.03 9.57
N LEU A 147 -6.71 10.55 8.54
CA LEU A 147 -7.25 9.58 7.59
C LEU A 147 -7.55 8.23 8.26
N ASP A 148 -6.67 7.76 9.15
CA ASP A 148 -6.88 6.55 9.95
C ASP A 148 -8.12 6.67 10.84
N SER A 149 -8.35 7.84 11.43
CA SER A 149 -9.54 8.12 12.24
C SER A 149 -10.82 8.07 11.41
N ILE A 150 -10.77 8.53 10.17
CA ILE A 150 -11.90 8.47 9.23
C ILE A 150 -12.17 7.03 8.81
N GLU A 151 -11.14 6.26 8.44
CA GLU A 151 -11.26 4.84 8.09
C GLU A 151 -11.85 4.02 9.25
N ALA A 152 -11.38 4.26 10.48
CA ALA A 152 -11.91 3.59 11.66
C ALA A 152 -13.41 3.88 11.85
N LYS A 153 -13.86 5.12 11.62
CA LYS A 153 -15.28 5.49 11.67
C LYS A 153 -16.09 4.82 10.57
N ILE A 154 -15.57 4.77 9.34
CA ILE A 154 -16.22 4.08 8.23
C ILE A 154 -16.40 2.60 8.58
N PHE A 155 -15.34 1.94 9.06
CA PHE A 155 -15.38 0.53 9.47
C PHE A 155 -16.44 0.29 10.56
N LEU A 156 -16.47 1.12 11.62
CA LEU A 156 -17.45 1.00 12.69
C LEU A 156 -18.89 1.20 12.18
N ASN A 157 -19.11 2.20 11.33
CA ASN A 157 -20.44 2.44 10.78
C ASN A 157 -20.91 1.28 9.89
N THR A 158 -20.01 0.69 9.09
CA THR A 158 -20.32 -0.49 8.28
C THR A 158 -20.71 -1.66 9.19
N ALA A 159 -19.91 -1.95 10.22
CA ALA A 159 -20.21 -3.02 11.17
C ALA A 159 -21.54 -2.82 11.92
N ILE A 160 -21.87 -1.57 12.27
CA ILE A 160 -23.17 -1.23 12.88
C ILE A 160 -24.30 -1.49 11.89
N ASN A 161 -24.18 -1.04 10.64
CA ASN A 161 -25.19 -1.23 9.63
C ASN A 161 -25.43 -2.72 9.33
N ASP A 162 -24.37 -3.52 9.23
CA ASP A 162 -24.47 -4.96 9.01
C ASP A 162 -25.20 -5.66 10.15
N ASN A 163 -25.02 -5.20 11.42
CA ASN A 163 -25.75 -5.74 12.57
C ASN A 163 -27.21 -5.25 12.68
N LEU A 164 -27.58 -4.14 12.03
CA LEU A 164 -28.95 -3.65 12.04
C LEU A 164 -29.85 -4.34 11.00
N VAL A 165 -29.26 -5.02 10.02
CA VAL A 165 -29.97 -5.73 8.94
C VAL A 165 -30.15 -7.23 9.25
N ALA A 166 -29.51 -7.73 10.31
CA ALA A 166 -29.63 -9.11 10.79
C ALA A 166 -30.76 -9.23 11.83
#